data_48a4a88ff2c6d19fa21c0ee2644bb188
#
_entry.id   48a4a88ff2c6d19fa21c0ee2644bb188
#
_cell.length_a   1.000
_cell.length_b   1.000
_cell.length_c   1.000
_cell.angle_alpha   90.00
_cell.angle_beta   90.00
_cell.angle_gamma   90.00
#
_symmetry.space_group_name_H-M   'P 1'
#
loop_
_entity.id
_entity.type
_entity.pdbx_description
1 polymer ?
#
loop_
_entity_poly.entity_id
_entity_poly.type
_entity_poly.pdbx_seq_one_letter_code
_entity_poly.pdbx_strand_id
1 'polypeptide(L)'
;EEDIEKAIHKVKDMEISAVEFWSWDDKDLEKLKKAKQETGIEIAAFCTGFISLVDESKRQEYIDFLIRTIEVAKELGCRTLISQTGADMGIARETQHASMVEGLKACVPYLEKADMTLVIEPLNTRVDHQGYYLSSSDEGAEIMKEVGSSHVKMLYDIYHQQITEGDLIRRIREYAPLIGHFHAAGNPGRHELYNSEIDYRKVLEAIRETGYEGYVGLEYFPVDEIEKGLEYAKQVME
;
A
#
# COMPACT_ATOMS: atom_id res chain seq x y z
N GLU A 1 4.96 -8.58 -20.63
CA GLU A 1 4.41 -7.35 -20.01
C GLU A 1 3.10 -7.03 -20.71
N GLU A 2 2.01 -7.03 -19.96
CA GLU A 2 0.74 -6.60 -20.50
C GLU A 2 0.81 -5.09 -20.78
N ASP A 3 0.33 -4.64 -21.92
CA ASP A 3 0.29 -3.22 -22.27
C ASP A 3 -0.63 -2.51 -21.26
N ILE A 4 -0.07 -1.58 -20.47
CA ILE A 4 -0.78 -0.90 -19.38
C ILE A 4 -2.06 -0.20 -19.86
N GLU A 5 -2.06 0.33 -21.08
CA GLU A 5 -3.25 0.95 -21.68
C GLU A 5 -4.37 -0.08 -21.83
N LYS A 6 -4.07 -1.28 -22.34
CA LYS A 6 -5.05 -2.37 -22.47
C LYS A 6 -5.54 -2.88 -21.12
N ALA A 7 -4.64 -3.03 -20.14
CA ALA A 7 -5.00 -3.47 -18.79
C ALA A 7 -5.99 -2.49 -18.13
N ILE A 8 -5.75 -1.19 -18.25
CA ILE A 8 -6.64 -0.14 -17.72
C ILE A 8 -8.02 -0.19 -18.38
N HIS A 9 -8.09 -0.30 -19.71
CA HIS A 9 -9.37 -0.42 -20.42
C HIS A 9 -10.14 -1.67 -19.97
N LYS A 10 -9.47 -2.82 -19.87
CA LYS A 10 -10.08 -4.06 -19.38
C LYS A 10 -10.66 -3.92 -17.97
N VAL A 11 -9.90 -3.33 -17.06
CA VAL A 11 -10.34 -3.08 -15.67
C VAL A 11 -11.54 -2.12 -15.65
N LYS A 12 -11.53 -1.10 -16.51
CA LYS A 12 -12.66 -0.17 -16.64
C LYS A 12 -13.93 -0.84 -17.17
N ASP A 13 -13.80 -1.74 -18.15
CA ASP A 13 -14.94 -2.51 -18.70
C ASP A 13 -15.58 -3.40 -17.64
N MET A 14 -14.84 -3.75 -16.58
CA MET A 14 -15.33 -4.46 -15.40
C MET A 14 -15.92 -3.54 -14.33
N GLU A 15 -16.10 -2.25 -14.64
CA GLU A 15 -16.65 -1.23 -13.73
C GLU A 15 -15.80 -1.01 -12.46
N ILE A 16 -14.51 -1.29 -12.52
CA ILE A 16 -13.58 -0.97 -11.45
C ILE A 16 -13.14 0.48 -11.61
N SER A 17 -13.13 1.24 -10.52
CA SER A 17 -12.93 2.69 -10.55
C SER A 17 -11.48 3.12 -10.44
N ALA A 18 -10.59 2.27 -9.90
CA ALA A 18 -9.21 2.63 -9.62
C ALA A 18 -8.24 1.46 -9.87
N VAL A 19 -6.98 1.79 -10.11
CA VAL A 19 -5.88 0.84 -10.25
C VAL A 19 -4.68 1.29 -9.42
N GLU A 20 -3.79 0.33 -9.13
CA GLU A 20 -2.53 0.51 -8.43
C GLU A 20 -1.39 -0.18 -9.18
N PHE A 21 -0.16 0.21 -8.92
CA PHE A 21 1.02 -0.45 -9.48
C PHE A 21 2.25 -0.26 -8.58
N TRP A 22 3.22 -1.17 -8.68
CA TRP A 22 4.38 -1.16 -7.81
C TRP A 22 5.43 -0.10 -8.16
N SER A 23 5.61 0.17 -9.44
CA SER A 23 6.69 1.06 -9.88
C SER A 23 6.19 2.00 -10.96
N TRP A 24 6.59 3.27 -10.90
CA TRP A 24 6.27 4.25 -11.92
C TRP A 24 7.41 4.45 -12.93
N ASP A 25 8.65 4.19 -12.53
CA ASP A 25 9.85 4.44 -13.31
C ASP A 25 10.11 3.39 -14.41
N ASP A 26 9.37 2.29 -14.39
CA ASP A 26 9.33 1.28 -15.45
C ASP A 26 8.11 1.43 -16.38
N LYS A 27 7.27 2.45 -16.18
CA LYS A 27 6.04 2.67 -16.94
C LYS A 27 6.19 3.76 -18.01
N ASP A 28 5.47 3.59 -19.12
CA ASP A 28 5.23 4.65 -20.09
C ASP A 28 4.14 5.60 -19.53
N LEU A 29 4.59 6.68 -18.89
CA LEU A 29 3.69 7.62 -18.22
C LEU A 29 2.74 8.33 -19.19
N GLU A 30 3.14 8.53 -20.45
CA GLU A 30 2.26 9.16 -21.45
C GLU A 30 1.11 8.23 -21.83
N LYS A 31 1.39 6.93 -22.00
CA LYS A 31 0.33 5.94 -22.23
C LYS A 31 -0.60 5.81 -21.02
N LEU A 32 -0.04 5.83 -19.81
CA LEU A 32 -0.81 5.77 -18.57
C LEU A 32 -1.76 6.97 -18.43
N LYS A 33 -1.26 8.19 -18.68
CA LYS A 33 -2.05 9.42 -18.69
C LYS A 33 -3.17 9.38 -19.72
N LYS A 34 -2.85 8.92 -20.93
CA LYS A 34 -3.83 8.77 -22.01
C LYS A 34 -4.93 7.81 -21.63
N ALA A 35 -4.59 6.60 -21.17
CA ALA A 35 -5.57 5.60 -20.74
C ALA A 35 -6.45 6.11 -19.58
N LYS A 36 -5.85 6.83 -18.60
CA LYS A 36 -6.59 7.50 -17.53
C LYS A 36 -7.61 8.52 -18.06
N GLN A 37 -7.20 9.36 -19.03
CA GLN A 37 -8.09 10.37 -19.64
C GLN A 37 -9.24 9.72 -20.43
N GLU A 38 -8.98 8.65 -21.16
CA GLU A 38 -9.97 7.96 -21.99
C GLU A 38 -10.99 7.19 -21.13
N THR A 39 -10.57 6.59 -20.03
CA THR A 39 -11.40 5.72 -19.19
C THR A 39 -11.99 6.41 -17.98
N GLY A 40 -11.40 7.52 -17.53
CA GLY A 40 -11.74 8.15 -16.26
C GLY A 40 -11.36 7.31 -15.03
N ILE A 41 -10.45 6.32 -15.18
CA ILE A 41 -9.98 5.49 -14.07
C ILE A 41 -9.09 6.32 -13.13
N GLU A 42 -9.17 6.07 -11.83
CA GLU A 42 -8.31 6.71 -10.85
C GLU A 42 -7.03 5.89 -10.60
N ILE A 43 -5.95 6.56 -10.25
CA ILE A 43 -4.76 5.91 -9.70
C ILE A 43 -4.85 6.03 -8.19
N ALA A 44 -5.19 4.93 -7.53
CA ALA A 44 -5.41 4.91 -6.07
C ALA A 44 -4.11 5.07 -5.30
N ALA A 45 -3.08 4.31 -5.68
CA ALA A 45 -1.76 4.36 -5.08
C ALA A 45 -0.68 3.82 -6.03
N PHE A 46 0.58 4.12 -5.74
CA PHE A 46 1.73 3.42 -6.30
C PHE A 46 2.97 3.58 -5.41
N CYS A 47 3.93 2.67 -5.59
CA CYS A 47 5.10 2.65 -4.72
C CYS A 47 6.10 3.75 -5.05
N THR A 48 6.80 4.20 -4.01
CA THR A 48 8.07 4.93 -4.12
C THR A 48 9.18 3.96 -4.57
N GLY A 49 10.43 4.43 -4.63
CA GLY A 49 11.56 3.54 -4.89
C GLY A 49 11.80 2.54 -3.73
N PHE A 50 12.30 1.37 -4.08
CA PHE A 50 12.67 0.33 -3.11
C PHE A 50 13.99 0.67 -2.40
N ILE A 51 14.03 1.83 -1.74
CA ILE A 51 15.19 2.37 -1.04
C ILE A 51 14.95 2.20 0.46
N SER A 52 15.95 1.65 1.17
CA SER A 52 15.82 1.32 2.59
C SER A 52 15.67 2.56 3.47
N LEU A 53 14.62 2.59 4.31
CA LEU A 53 14.41 3.58 5.36
C LEU A 53 15.13 3.21 6.66
N VAL A 54 15.41 1.92 6.89
CA VAL A 54 16.14 1.44 8.09
C VAL A 54 17.63 1.71 8.01
N ASP A 55 18.16 2.00 6.82
CA ASP A 55 19.54 2.38 6.58
C ASP A 55 19.69 3.90 6.51
N GLU A 56 20.25 4.50 7.57
CA GLU A 56 20.46 5.94 7.64
C GLU A 56 21.28 6.49 6.46
N SER A 57 22.22 5.72 5.93
CA SER A 57 23.04 6.13 4.79
C SER A 57 22.22 6.33 3.50
N LYS A 58 21.02 5.75 3.42
CA LYS A 58 20.10 5.82 2.28
C LYS A 58 19.07 6.94 2.40
N ARG A 59 19.01 7.66 3.52
CA ARG A 59 17.99 8.67 3.79
C ARG A 59 17.90 9.73 2.71
N GLN A 60 19.03 10.30 2.28
CA GLN A 60 19.01 11.34 1.24
C GLN A 60 18.58 10.80 -0.11
N GLU A 61 19.05 9.62 -0.48
CA GLU A 61 18.64 8.93 -1.71
C GLU A 61 17.12 8.68 -1.73
N TYR A 62 16.57 8.25 -0.59
CA TYR A 62 15.12 8.04 -0.42
C TYR A 62 14.34 9.35 -0.61
N ILE A 63 14.76 10.43 0.04
CA ILE A 63 14.10 11.75 -0.05
C ILE A 63 14.13 12.28 -1.48
N ASP A 64 15.27 12.17 -2.15
CA ASP A 64 15.43 12.64 -3.53
C ASP A 64 14.53 11.84 -4.50
N PHE A 65 14.37 10.54 -4.24
CA PHE A 65 13.45 9.70 -5.03
C PHE A 65 11.99 10.04 -4.72
N LEU A 66 11.63 10.23 -3.45
CA LEU A 66 10.28 10.63 -3.04
C LEU A 66 9.86 11.94 -3.70
N ILE A 67 10.74 12.95 -3.76
CA ILE A 67 10.45 14.23 -4.42
C ILE A 67 10.08 14.01 -5.89
N ARG A 68 10.82 13.18 -6.62
CA ARG A 68 10.50 12.82 -8.01
C ARG A 68 9.17 12.07 -8.11
N THR A 69 8.93 11.13 -7.20
CA THR A 69 7.67 10.39 -7.13
C THR A 69 6.47 11.30 -6.88
N ILE A 70 6.61 12.32 -6.03
CA ILE A 70 5.57 13.33 -5.80
C ILE A 70 5.23 14.09 -7.08
N GLU A 71 6.21 14.47 -7.90
CA GLU A 71 5.92 15.16 -9.17
C GLU A 71 5.16 14.26 -10.15
N VAL A 72 5.54 12.99 -10.27
CA VAL A 72 4.80 12.00 -11.08
C VAL A 72 3.38 11.79 -10.53
N ALA A 73 3.23 11.72 -9.21
CA ALA A 73 1.92 11.55 -8.58
C ALA A 73 0.99 12.73 -8.87
N LYS A 74 1.49 13.96 -8.87
CA LYS A 74 0.72 15.14 -9.29
C LYS A 74 0.23 15.03 -10.73
N GLU A 75 1.10 14.60 -11.65
CA GLU A 75 0.73 14.42 -13.05
C GLU A 75 -0.34 13.35 -13.26
N LEU A 76 -0.30 12.28 -12.44
CA LEU A 76 -1.26 11.19 -12.48
C LEU A 76 -2.53 11.44 -11.64
N GLY A 77 -2.56 12.50 -10.83
CA GLY A 77 -3.64 12.79 -9.90
C GLY A 77 -3.75 11.78 -8.75
N CYS A 78 -2.64 11.10 -8.40
CA CYS A 78 -2.55 10.16 -7.28
C CYS A 78 -2.17 10.92 -6.00
N ARG A 79 -2.77 10.55 -4.86
CA ARG A 79 -2.49 11.20 -3.57
C ARG A 79 -1.90 10.26 -2.52
N THR A 80 -1.84 8.97 -2.80
CA THR A 80 -1.31 7.97 -1.87
C THR A 80 -0.07 7.30 -2.48
N LEU A 81 1.03 7.36 -1.74
CA LEU A 81 2.30 6.76 -2.12
C LEU A 81 2.62 5.63 -1.15
N ILE A 82 3.01 4.47 -1.66
CA ILE A 82 3.33 3.29 -0.85
C ILE A 82 4.85 3.18 -0.70
N SER A 83 5.33 2.92 0.50
CA SER A 83 6.75 2.70 0.75
C SER A 83 7.01 1.44 1.55
N GLN A 84 7.99 0.70 1.10
CA GLN A 84 8.63 -0.36 1.87
C GLN A 84 9.68 0.23 2.82
N THR A 85 10.00 -0.50 3.89
CA THR A 85 10.96 -0.04 4.90
C THR A 85 12.38 -0.57 4.70
N GLY A 86 12.50 -1.71 4.04
CA GLY A 86 13.76 -2.40 3.78
C GLY A 86 13.97 -3.63 4.65
N ALA A 87 15.05 -4.37 4.35
CA ALA A 87 15.45 -5.55 5.10
C ALA A 87 16.09 -5.18 6.45
N ASP A 88 15.93 -6.07 7.44
CA ASP A 88 16.66 -5.98 8.70
C ASP A 88 18.17 -6.08 8.44
N MET A 89 18.90 -5.09 8.91
CA MET A 89 20.34 -4.96 8.70
C MET A 89 21.17 -5.83 9.67
N GLY A 90 20.53 -6.52 10.62
CA GLY A 90 21.22 -7.29 11.67
C GLY A 90 21.95 -6.45 12.71
N ILE A 91 21.61 -5.18 12.83
CA ILE A 91 22.10 -4.26 13.87
C ILE A 91 21.02 -4.00 14.92
N ALA A 92 21.33 -3.22 15.96
CA ALA A 92 20.37 -2.92 17.02
C ALA A 92 19.05 -2.39 16.43
N ARG A 93 17.92 -2.98 16.88
CA ARG A 93 16.58 -2.66 16.34
C ARG A 93 16.23 -1.20 16.56
N GLU A 94 16.62 -0.64 17.71
CA GLU A 94 16.41 0.76 18.07
C GLU A 94 17.11 1.73 17.10
N THR A 95 18.27 1.34 16.58
CA THR A 95 19.01 2.13 15.58
C THR A 95 18.25 2.17 14.25
N GLN A 96 17.73 1.03 13.82
CA GLN A 96 16.96 0.90 12.59
C GLN A 96 15.60 1.64 12.70
N HIS A 97 14.95 1.50 13.85
CA HIS A 97 13.71 2.20 14.18
C HIS A 97 13.92 3.74 14.13
N ALA A 98 14.94 4.24 14.81
CA ALA A 98 15.25 5.66 14.80
C ALA A 98 15.58 6.17 13.39
N SER A 99 16.32 5.40 12.59
CA SER A 99 16.60 5.77 11.19
C SER A 99 15.32 5.93 10.38
N MET A 100 14.38 4.99 10.54
CA MET A 100 13.10 5.02 9.83
C MET A 100 12.23 6.21 10.27
N VAL A 101 12.08 6.44 11.58
CA VAL A 101 11.30 7.56 12.12
C VAL A 101 11.86 8.89 11.64
N GLU A 102 13.17 9.11 11.73
CA GLU A 102 13.81 10.34 11.29
C GLU A 102 13.74 10.52 9.75
N GLY A 103 13.86 9.42 8.99
CA GLY A 103 13.68 9.44 7.54
C GLY A 103 12.28 9.87 7.15
N LEU A 104 11.26 9.30 7.80
CA LEU A 104 9.86 9.66 7.58
C LEU A 104 9.54 11.09 7.98
N LYS A 105 10.04 11.56 9.13
CA LYS A 105 9.90 12.97 9.55
C LYS A 105 10.50 13.93 8.51
N ALA A 106 11.64 13.60 7.92
CA ALA A 106 12.26 14.41 6.89
C ALA A 106 11.43 14.46 5.59
N CYS A 107 10.58 13.49 5.34
CA CYS A 107 9.65 13.46 4.19
C CYS A 107 8.42 14.35 4.38
N VAL A 108 7.98 14.57 5.63
CA VAL A 108 6.73 15.26 5.96
C VAL A 108 6.57 16.62 5.25
N PRO A 109 7.56 17.53 5.24
CA PRO A 109 7.38 18.84 4.59
C PRO A 109 7.06 18.76 3.09
N TYR A 110 7.57 17.75 2.39
CA TYR A 110 7.31 17.55 0.96
C TYR A 110 5.90 16.98 0.73
N LEU A 111 5.47 16.06 1.59
CA LEU A 111 4.14 15.46 1.55
C LEU A 111 3.04 16.48 1.87
N GLU A 112 3.22 17.28 2.93
CA GLU A 112 2.31 18.37 3.31
C GLU A 112 2.15 19.39 2.18
N LYS A 113 3.27 19.84 1.60
CA LYS A 113 3.25 20.80 0.48
C LYS A 113 2.50 20.26 -0.74
N ALA A 114 2.53 18.93 -0.95
CA ALA A 114 1.91 18.29 -2.08
C ALA A 114 0.46 17.83 -1.79
N ASP A 115 0.00 17.89 -0.55
CA ASP A 115 -1.25 17.30 -0.07
C ASP A 115 -1.34 15.80 -0.40
N MET A 116 -0.26 15.06 -0.09
CA MET A 116 -0.12 13.62 -0.35
C MET A 116 0.12 12.86 0.94
N THR A 117 -0.28 11.60 0.96
CA THR A 117 -0.05 10.66 2.07
C THR A 117 0.96 9.59 1.64
N LEU A 118 2.00 9.41 2.43
CA LEU A 118 2.93 8.28 2.34
C LEU A 118 2.46 7.19 3.29
N VAL A 119 2.23 5.99 2.79
CA VAL A 119 1.84 4.84 3.60
C VAL A 119 2.97 3.81 3.68
N ILE A 120 3.29 3.37 4.89
CA ILE A 120 4.34 2.41 5.17
C ILE A 120 3.72 1.04 5.39
N GLU A 121 4.26 0.03 4.74
CA GLU A 121 3.68 -1.31 4.74
C GLU A 121 4.44 -2.28 5.65
N PRO A 122 3.81 -2.80 6.72
CA PRO A 122 4.29 -3.97 7.44
C PRO A 122 4.04 -5.25 6.64
N LEU A 123 5.10 -6.00 6.34
CA LEU A 123 5.07 -7.20 5.51
C LEU A 123 5.35 -8.47 6.32
N ASN A 124 4.64 -9.57 6.06
CA ASN A 124 4.89 -10.83 6.74
C ASN A 124 6.29 -11.38 6.41
N THR A 125 6.99 -11.82 7.45
CA THR A 125 8.33 -12.43 7.33
C THR A 125 8.29 -13.96 7.38
N ARG A 126 7.11 -14.56 7.53
CA ARG A 126 6.95 -16.01 7.66
C ARG A 126 6.91 -16.72 6.31
N VAL A 127 6.34 -16.09 5.30
CA VAL A 127 6.09 -16.68 3.97
C VAL A 127 6.77 -15.87 2.87
N ASP A 128 6.42 -14.58 2.74
CA ASP A 128 6.75 -13.82 1.52
C ASP A 128 8.02 -12.97 1.63
N HIS A 129 8.26 -12.32 2.77
CA HIS A 129 9.31 -11.30 2.93
C HIS A 129 10.29 -11.63 4.06
N GLN A 130 10.92 -12.79 4.00
CA GLN A 130 11.90 -13.22 5.02
C GLN A 130 13.01 -12.19 5.16
N GLY A 131 13.28 -11.77 6.41
CA GLY A 131 14.30 -10.78 6.72
C GLY A 131 13.89 -9.33 6.51
N TYR A 132 12.62 -9.05 6.20
CA TYR A 132 12.09 -7.69 6.18
C TYR A 132 12.01 -7.10 7.59
N TYR A 133 12.26 -5.79 7.74
CA TYR A 133 12.34 -5.16 9.06
C TYR A 133 10.97 -5.02 9.74
N LEU A 134 10.04 -4.30 9.12
CA LEU A 134 8.74 -3.97 9.70
C LEU A 134 7.70 -5.05 9.36
N SER A 135 7.22 -5.79 10.35
CA SER A 135 6.25 -6.86 10.09
C SER A 135 4.94 -6.72 10.88
N SER A 136 4.94 -6.08 12.05
CA SER A 136 3.73 -5.97 12.87
C SER A 136 3.04 -4.62 12.75
N SER A 137 1.72 -4.64 12.85
CA SER A 137 0.93 -3.40 12.90
C SER A 137 1.14 -2.63 14.21
N ASP A 138 1.53 -3.30 15.30
CA ASP A 138 1.84 -2.65 16.58
C ASP A 138 3.04 -1.72 16.42
N GLU A 139 4.15 -2.21 15.87
CA GLU A 139 5.34 -1.39 15.61
C GLU A 139 5.06 -0.32 14.55
N GLY A 140 4.27 -0.65 13.50
CA GLY A 140 3.81 0.35 12.54
C GLY A 140 3.07 1.50 13.21
N ALA A 141 2.16 1.20 14.13
CA ALA A 141 1.42 2.20 14.88
C ALA A 141 2.31 3.05 15.81
N GLU A 142 3.34 2.45 16.43
CA GLU A 142 4.34 3.19 17.22
C GLU A 142 5.08 4.20 16.34
N ILE A 143 5.58 3.75 15.18
CA ILE A 143 6.27 4.63 14.22
C ILE A 143 5.38 5.78 13.77
N MET A 144 4.11 5.52 13.42
CA MET A 144 3.18 6.58 13.00
C MET A 144 2.97 7.62 14.10
N LYS A 145 2.85 7.17 15.36
CA LYS A 145 2.72 8.07 16.53
C LYS A 145 3.99 8.90 16.74
N GLU A 146 5.18 8.32 16.56
CA GLU A 146 6.45 9.03 16.71
C GLU A 146 6.71 10.02 15.58
N VAL A 147 6.33 9.70 14.35
CA VAL A 147 6.39 10.63 13.22
C VAL A 147 5.42 11.80 13.42
N GLY A 148 4.21 11.54 13.91
CA GLY A 148 3.25 12.53 14.35
C GLY A 148 2.65 13.39 13.23
N SER A 149 2.61 12.90 11.98
CA SER A 149 2.03 13.61 10.83
C SER A 149 0.85 12.85 10.24
N SER A 150 -0.20 13.58 9.87
CA SER A 150 -1.34 13.01 9.13
C SER A 150 -0.99 12.61 7.69
N HIS A 151 0.16 13.06 7.17
CA HIS A 151 0.65 12.75 5.83
C HIS A 151 1.57 11.52 5.79
N VAL A 152 1.83 10.88 6.93
CA VAL A 152 2.52 9.59 7.03
C VAL A 152 1.65 8.63 7.81
N LYS A 153 1.23 7.55 7.19
CA LYS A 153 0.30 6.57 7.76
C LYS A 153 0.79 5.15 7.46
N MET A 154 0.04 4.18 7.95
CA MET A 154 0.29 2.77 7.69
C MET A 154 -0.59 2.29 6.53
N LEU A 155 -0.03 1.47 5.64
CA LEU A 155 -0.79 0.56 4.79
C LEU A 155 -1.05 -0.70 5.60
N TYR A 156 -2.31 -1.06 5.79
CA TYR A 156 -2.69 -2.29 6.46
C TYR A 156 -3.06 -3.34 5.41
N ASP A 157 -2.10 -4.21 5.09
CA ASP A 157 -2.38 -5.35 4.21
C ASP A 157 -2.98 -6.49 5.04
N ILE A 158 -4.24 -6.79 4.76
CA ILE A 158 -5.04 -7.80 5.47
C ILE A 158 -4.41 -9.19 5.34
N TYR A 159 -3.85 -9.54 4.18
CA TYR A 159 -3.16 -10.80 3.96
C TYR A 159 -1.88 -10.89 4.78
N HIS A 160 -1.02 -9.87 4.74
CA HIS A 160 0.22 -9.87 5.51
C HIS A 160 -0.05 -9.92 7.01
N GLN A 161 -1.01 -9.16 7.49
CA GLN A 161 -1.32 -9.14 8.92
C GLN A 161 -2.05 -10.40 9.39
N GLN A 162 -2.82 -11.08 8.54
CA GLN A 162 -3.36 -12.40 8.87
C GLN A 162 -2.23 -13.40 9.19
N ILE A 163 -1.18 -13.43 8.37
CA ILE A 163 -0.03 -14.34 8.54
C ILE A 163 0.81 -13.96 9.77
N THR A 164 1.01 -12.66 9.99
CA THR A 164 1.89 -12.16 11.05
C THR A 164 1.26 -12.29 12.43
N GLU A 165 0.05 -11.81 12.61
CA GLU A 165 -0.55 -11.57 13.94
C GLU A 165 -2.02 -11.99 14.05
N GLY A 166 -2.78 -12.05 12.97
CA GLY A 166 -4.22 -12.32 13.03
C GLY A 166 -5.01 -11.22 13.73
N ASP A 167 -6.18 -11.58 14.32
CA ASP A 167 -7.05 -10.64 15.07
C ASP A 167 -7.40 -9.35 14.28
N LEU A 168 -7.58 -9.50 12.98
CA LEU A 168 -7.66 -8.42 12.00
C LEU A 168 -8.69 -7.33 12.36
N ILE A 169 -9.92 -7.73 12.71
CA ILE A 169 -11.03 -6.79 12.94
C ILE A 169 -10.75 -5.87 14.14
N ARG A 170 -10.20 -6.41 15.24
CA ARG A 170 -9.86 -5.61 16.40
C ARG A 170 -8.74 -4.63 16.09
N ARG A 171 -7.69 -5.08 15.41
CA ARG A 171 -6.54 -4.27 15.03
C ARG A 171 -6.92 -3.17 14.03
N ILE A 172 -7.75 -3.47 13.05
CA ILE A 172 -8.29 -2.47 12.11
C ILE A 172 -9.02 -1.36 12.87
N ARG A 173 -9.91 -1.71 13.80
CA ARG A 173 -10.63 -0.71 14.62
C ARG A 173 -9.69 0.09 15.52
N GLU A 174 -8.71 -0.54 16.12
CA GLU A 174 -7.74 0.08 17.02
C GLU A 174 -6.85 1.08 16.29
N TYR A 175 -6.34 0.69 15.11
CA TYR A 175 -5.37 1.47 14.35
C TYR A 175 -5.98 2.32 13.23
N ALA A 176 -7.29 2.32 13.05
CA ALA A 176 -7.98 3.05 11.99
C ALA A 176 -7.49 4.51 11.80
N PRO A 177 -7.26 5.33 12.85
CA PRO A 177 -6.77 6.69 12.67
C PRO A 177 -5.36 6.77 12.05
N LEU A 178 -4.58 5.71 12.17
CA LEU A 178 -3.19 5.61 11.69
C LEU A 178 -3.09 4.91 10.32
N ILE A 179 -4.18 4.31 9.83
CA ILE A 179 -4.22 3.63 8.53
C ILE A 179 -4.59 4.62 7.45
N GLY A 180 -3.82 4.63 6.36
CA GLY A 180 -4.06 5.47 5.19
C GLY A 180 -4.46 4.69 3.94
N HIS A 181 -4.22 3.38 3.92
CA HIS A 181 -4.56 2.50 2.81
C HIS A 181 -4.72 1.06 3.27
N PHE A 182 -5.49 0.26 2.52
CA PHE A 182 -5.65 -1.17 2.77
C PHE A 182 -5.28 -1.98 1.54
N HIS A 183 -4.64 -3.14 1.75
CA HIS A 183 -4.53 -4.18 0.73
C HIS A 183 -5.26 -5.45 1.15
N ALA A 184 -5.67 -6.24 0.14
CA ALA A 184 -6.42 -7.48 0.33
C ALA A 184 -5.96 -8.56 -0.64
N ALA A 185 -5.74 -9.77 -0.12
CA ALA A 185 -5.49 -10.99 -0.87
C ALA A 185 -5.97 -12.21 -0.08
N GLY A 186 -6.30 -13.30 -0.76
CA GLY A 186 -6.70 -14.56 -0.13
C GLY A 186 -5.54 -15.25 0.59
N ASN A 187 -5.72 -15.62 1.84
CA ASN A 187 -4.77 -16.44 2.59
C ASN A 187 -5.36 -17.84 2.83
N PRO A 188 -4.59 -18.93 2.64
CA PRO A 188 -3.20 -18.96 2.18
C PRO A 188 -3.04 -18.73 0.66
N GLY A 189 -1.82 -18.41 0.23
CA GLY A 189 -1.40 -18.42 -1.17
C GLY A 189 -1.42 -17.08 -1.88
N ARG A 190 -1.96 -16.00 -1.28
CA ARG A 190 -2.05 -14.65 -1.88
C ARG A 190 -2.83 -14.66 -3.21
N HIS A 191 -4.00 -15.33 -3.20
CA HIS A 191 -4.87 -15.52 -4.36
C HIS A 191 -6.17 -14.71 -4.22
N GLU A 192 -7.21 -15.11 -4.98
CA GLU A 192 -8.54 -14.47 -4.95
C GLU A 192 -9.18 -14.53 -3.56
N LEU A 193 -9.99 -13.52 -3.22
CA LEU A 193 -10.60 -13.36 -1.89
C LEU A 193 -11.59 -14.48 -1.52
N TYR A 194 -12.23 -15.14 -2.51
CA TYR A 194 -13.24 -16.17 -2.24
C TYR A 194 -12.64 -17.51 -1.78
N ASN A 195 -11.38 -17.77 -2.08
CA ASN A 195 -10.68 -18.97 -1.66
C ASN A 195 -9.73 -18.67 -0.49
N SER A 196 -10.28 -18.18 0.60
CA SER A 196 -9.52 -17.63 1.73
C SER A 196 -10.07 -18.09 3.06
N GLU A 197 -9.19 -18.26 4.05
CA GLU A 197 -9.58 -18.43 5.46
C GLU A 197 -10.10 -17.13 6.10
N ILE A 198 -9.89 -15.97 5.41
CA ILE A 198 -10.31 -14.65 5.88
C ILE A 198 -11.76 -14.43 5.47
N ASP A 199 -12.64 -14.12 6.42
CA ASP A 199 -13.99 -13.64 6.11
C ASP A 199 -13.96 -12.17 5.69
N TYR A 200 -13.75 -11.95 4.39
CA TYR A 200 -13.64 -10.60 3.84
C TYR A 200 -14.89 -9.75 4.02
N ARG A 201 -16.08 -10.34 4.10
CA ARG A 201 -17.32 -9.58 4.38
C ARG A 201 -17.25 -8.93 5.74
N LYS A 202 -16.79 -9.68 6.76
CA LYS A 202 -16.63 -9.17 8.14
C LYS A 202 -15.50 -8.17 8.28
N VAL A 203 -14.40 -8.41 7.59
CA VAL A 203 -13.25 -7.49 7.60
C VAL A 203 -13.61 -6.15 6.93
N LEU A 204 -14.25 -6.18 5.76
CA LEU A 204 -14.67 -4.98 5.04
C LEU A 204 -15.80 -4.23 5.78
N GLU A 205 -16.72 -4.94 6.45
CA GLU A 205 -17.69 -4.33 7.37
C GLU A 205 -16.98 -3.54 8.47
N ALA A 206 -15.96 -4.13 9.09
CA ALA A 206 -15.17 -3.47 10.13
C ALA A 206 -14.41 -2.24 9.60
N ILE A 207 -13.87 -2.29 8.38
CA ILE A 207 -13.23 -1.13 7.75
C ILE A 207 -14.25 0.00 7.54
N ARG A 208 -15.44 -0.30 7.00
CA ARG A 208 -16.51 0.71 6.81
C ARG A 208 -16.96 1.35 8.14
N GLU A 209 -17.08 0.57 9.20
CA GLU A 209 -17.44 1.06 10.53
C GLU A 209 -16.43 2.08 11.11
N THR A 210 -15.18 2.07 10.66
CA THR A 210 -14.16 3.06 11.06
C THR A 210 -14.36 4.43 10.43
N GLY A 211 -15.23 4.54 9.42
CA GLY A 211 -15.38 5.74 8.60
C GLY A 211 -14.29 5.92 7.55
N TYR A 212 -13.55 4.85 7.21
CA TYR A 212 -12.56 4.90 6.13
C TYR A 212 -13.24 5.08 4.77
N GLU A 213 -12.80 6.10 4.02
CA GLU A 213 -13.36 6.47 2.72
C GLU A 213 -12.40 6.23 1.54
N GLY A 214 -11.20 5.69 1.82
CA GLY A 214 -10.20 5.39 0.80
C GLY A 214 -10.44 4.07 0.08
N TYR A 215 -9.46 3.66 -0.71
CA TYR A 215 -9.50 2.41 -1.47
C TYR A 215 -9.02 1.22 -0.64
N VAL A 216 -9.52 0.03 -0.99
CA VAL A 216 -8.96 -1.26 -0.60
C VAL A 216 -8.38 -1.88 -1.87
N GLY A 217 -7.05 -1.89 -1.99
CA GLY A 217 -6.33 -2.44 -3.13
C GLY A 217 -6.35 -3.96 -3.14
N LEU A 218 -6.52 -4.54 -4.31
CA LEU A 218 -6.43 -5.99 -4.52
C LEU A 218 -5.02 -6.33 -4.99
N GLU A 219 -4.22 -6.93 -4.12
CA GLU A 219 -2.84 -7.27 -4.41
C GLU A 219 -2.62 -8.78 -4.31
N TYR A 220 -3.07 -9.53 -5.32
CA TYR A 220 -2.99 -10.98 -5.33
C TYR A 220 -2.52 -11.55 -6.68
N PHE A 221 -2.09 -12.81 -6.66
CA PHE A 221 -1.72 -13.58 -7.84
C PHE A 221 -2.90 -14.49 -8.23
N PRO A 222 -3.59 -14.20 -9.33
CA PRO A 222 -4.76 -14.98 -9.74
C PRO A 222 -4.38 -16.42 -10.11
N VAL A 223 -5.17 -17.38 -9.64
CA VAL A 223 -5.11 -18.80 -10.04
C VAL A 223 -6.31 -19.22 -10.87
N ASP A 224 -7.36 -18.43 -10.84
CA ASP A 224 -8.54 -18.55 -11.69
C ASP A 224 -8.57 -17.42 -12.74
N GLU A 225 -9.68 -17.34 -13.50
CA GLU A 225 -9.93 -16.19 -14.40
C GLU A 225 -10.01 -14.89 -13.61
N ILE A 226 -9.27 -13.87 -14.05
CA ILE A 226 -9.16 -12.57 -13.36
C ILE A 226 -10.55 -11.96 -13.13
N GLU A 227 -11.42 -12.05 -14.13
CA GLU A 227 -12.78 -11.52 -14.10
C GLU A 227 -13.59 -12.07 -12.93
N LYS A 228 -13.51 -13.38 -12.69
CA LYS A 228 -14.19 -14.05 -11.59
C LYS A 228 -13.72 -13.56 -10.22
N GLY A 229 -12.40 -13.37 -10.06
CA GLY A 229 -11.83 -12.82 -8.83
C GLY A 229 -12.29 -11.38 -8.55
N LEU A 230 -12.29 -10.54 -9.57
CA LEU A 230 -12.71 -9.15 -9.47
C LEU A 230 -14.21 -9.00 -9.25
N GLU A 231 -15.05 -9.82 -9.89
CA GLU A 231 -16.51 -9.86 -9.64
C GLU A 231 -16.82 -10.22 -8.19
N TYR A 232 -16.15 -11.24 -7.63
CA TYR A 232 -16.32 -11.58 -6.23
C TYR A 232 -15.89 -10.45 -5.29
N ALA A 233 -14.75 -9.82 -5.58
CA ALA A 233 -14.27 -8.69 -4.80
C ALA A 233 -15.31 -7.55 -4.80
N LYS A 234 -15.89 -7.18 -5.94
CA LYS A 234 -17.00 -6.20 -6.03
C LYS A 234 -18.16 -6.60 -5.11
N GLN A 235 -18.63 -7.84 -5.19
CA GLN A 235 -19.78 -8.33 -4.38
C GLN A 235 -19.55 -8.24 -2.86
N VAL A 236 -18.31 -8.40 -2.38
CA VAL A 236 -18.03 -8.32 -0.94
C VAL A 236 -17.69 -6.89 -0.49
N MET A 237 -17.35 -6.00 -1.43
CA MET A 237 -17.08 -4.58 -1.18
C MET A 237 -18.35 -3.72 -1.18
N GLU A 238 -19.44 -4.18 -1.78
CA GLU A 238 -20.78 -3.57 -1.69
C GLU A 238 -21.41 -3.80 -0.30
#